data_09e58fcd38e9731861d37ad1963c7ddc
#
_entry.id   09e58fcd38e9731861d37ad1963c7ddc
#
_cell.length_a   1.000
_cell.length_b   1.000
_cell.length_c   1.000
_cell.angle_alpha   90.00
_cell.angle_beta   90.00
_cell.angle_gamma   90.00
#
_symmetry.space_group_name_H-M   'P 1'
#
loop_
_entity.id
_entity.type
_entity.pdbx_description
1 polymer ?
#
loop_
_entity_poly.entity_id
_entity_poly.type
_entity_poly.pdbx_seq_one_letter_code
_entity_poly.pdbx_strand_id
1 'polypeptide(L)'
;MERVEFSWLHDEASFKQGLQELLDCSGQLMKRHFSSKELARGVRARDKASVPIDFINHLRINPEYLGPLARILLETSEFLVLHKPPFVHCHPLCYSDKDTILNFLMGQNMSAALKVNPGNYDRGLLYRLDYETSGVLILAKNESLVKSFRQDFSRMKSKYYWAMVEGNFDREGKWTHYFKATGLKGHKQVVSDTHRPDSQAGTLSVKKILEDKGKSLVLVKLETGLRHQIRAQLSALGFPIVGDELYGGLKEERLFLHALRYEWENHAEDPHAELFDRFFDLDCALQMSHDVLRSL
;
A
#
# COMPACT_ATOMS: atom_id res chain seq x y z
N MET A 1 -24.03 1.61 1.11
CA MET A 1 -23.19 2.20 2.19
C MET A 1 -24.02 2.16 3.46
N GLU A 2 -23.51 1.53 4.49
CA GLU A 2 -24.19 1.40 5.78
C GLU A 2 -24.33 2.78 6.44
N ARG A 3 -25.47 3.01 7.12
CA ARG A 3 -25.79 4.30 7.71
C ARG A 3 -26.31 4.10 9.14
N VAL A 4 -26.00 5.07 9.98
CA VAL A 4 -26.50 5.13 11.37
C VAL A 4 -27.61 6.16 11.43
N GLU A 5 -28.74 5.77 12.01
CA GLU A 5 -29.89 6.65 12.23
C GLU A 5 -29.97 7.11 13.69
N PHE A 6 -30.29 8.38 13.89
CA PHE A 6 -30.50 8.96 15.20
C PHE A 6 -31.54 10.09 15.12
N SER A 7 -31.99 10.55 16.27
CA SER A 7 -32.89 11.70 16.38
C SER A 7 -32.22 12.82 17.16
N TRP A 8 -32.40 14.04 16.70
CA TRP A 8 -31.90 15.23 17.39
C TRP A 8 -32.62 15.45 18.71
N LEU A 9 -31.90 15.85 19.74
CA LEU A 9 -32.48 16.18 21.06
C LEU A 9 -32.88 17.65 21.16
N HIS A 10 -32.23 18.52 20.40
CA HIS A 10 -32.40 19.97 20.41
C HIS A 10 -32.53 20.53 18.99
N ASP A 11 -33.03 21.77 18.90
CA ASP A 11 -33.01 22.52 17.65
C ASP A 11 -31.59 23.02 17.37
N GLU A 12 -31.16 22.92 16.09
CA GLU A 12 -29.88 23.41 15.64
C GLU A 12 -30.04 24.34 14.45
N ALA A 13 -29.21 25.39 14.39
CA ALA A 13 -29.26 26.35 13.31
C ALA A 13 -29.00 25.72 11.93
N SER A 14 -28.16 24.68 11.90
CA SER A 14 -27.91 23.88 10.71
C SER A 14 -27.48 22.44 11.06
N PHE A 15 -27.72 21.52 10.14
CA PHE A 15 -27.22 20.13 10.24
C PHE A 15 -25.69 20.09 10.39
N LYS A 16 -24.99 21.02 9.73
CA LYS A 16 -23.54 21.17 9.88
C LYS A 16 -23.14 21.47 11.31
N GLN A 17 -23.79 22.47 11.94
CA GLN A 17 -23.44 22.88 13.30
C GLN A 17 -23.71 21.76 14.29
N GLY A 18 -24.88 21.13 14.22
CA GLY A 18 -25.19 20.02 15.09
C GLY A 18 -24.23 18.82 14.95
N LEU A 19 -23.80 18.49 13.71
CA LEU A 19 -22.80 17.44 13.52
C LEU A 19 -21.42 17.84 14.07
N GLN A 20 -21.03 19.11 13.97
CA GLN A 20 -19.75 19.57 14.55
C GLN A 20 -19.73 19.45 16.06
N GLU A 21 -20.82 19.85 16.72
CA GLU A 21 -20.97 19.76 18.18
C GLU A 21 -21.03 18.31 18.66
N LEU A 22 -21.75 17.43 17.92
CA LEU A 22 -21.91 16.01 18.29
C LEU A 22 -20.66 15.18 18.09
N LEU A 23 -19.87 15.42 17.03
CA LEU A 23 -18.82 14.51 16.58
C LEU A 23 -17.43 15.16 16.51
N ASP A 24 -17.28 16.43 16.89
CA ASP A 24 -16.03 17.21 16.81
C ASP A 24 -15.34 17.05 15.45
N CYS A 25 -16.09 17.17 14.36
CA CYS A 25 -15.63 16.88 13.02
C CYS A 25 -15.39 18.14 12.19
N SER A 26 -14.41 18.07 11.27
CA SER A 26 -14.09 19.21 10.41
C SER A 26 -15.13 19.44 9.30
N GLY A 27 -15.32 20.70 8.92
CA GLY A 27 -16.19 21.05 7.79
C GLY A 27 -15.74 20.43 6.47
N GLN A 28 -14.45 20.14 6.31
CA GLN A 28 -13.92 19.46 5.13
C GLN A 28 -14.32 17.98 5.07
N LEU A 29 -14.32 17.30 6.21
CA LEU A 29 -14.81 15.92 6.30
C LEU A 29 -16.29 15.85 5.95
N MET A 30 -17.10 16.76 6.50
CA MET A 30 -18.53 16.81 6.20
C MET A 30 -18.83 16.98 4.70
N LYS A 31 -18.09 17.86 4.01
CA LYS A 31 -18.24 18.07 2.56
C LYS A 31 -17.94 16.84 1.70
N ARG A 32 -17.25 15.83 2.24
CA ARG A 32 -17.00 14.55 1.53
C ARG A 32 -18.20 13.62 1.55
N HIS A 33 -19.09 13.78 2.54
CA HIS A 33 -20.20 12.87 2.79
C HIS A 33 -21.59 13.49 2.60
N PHE A 34 -21.68 14.81 2.62
CA PHE A 34 -22.94 15.54 2.56
C PHE A 34 -22.87 16.68 1.54
N SER A 35 -23.97 16.92 0.85
CA SER A 35 -24.12 18.07 -0.04
C SER A 35 -24.20 19.39 0.75
N SER A 36 -23.88 20.51 0.10
CA SER A 36 -24.01 21.84 0.71
C SER A 36 -25.45 22.14 1.17
N LYS A 37 -26.44 21.63 0.44
CA LYS A 37 -27.86 21.79 0.78
C LYS A 37 -28.23 21.05 2.07
N GLU A 38 -27.75 19.83 2.24
CA GLU A 38 -27.96 19.05 3.48
C GLU A 38 -27.28 19.72 4.66
N LEU A 39 -26.04 20.18 4.51
CA LEU A 39 -25.29 20.84 5.58
C LEU A 39 -25.90 22.16 6.04
N ALA A 40 -26.59 22.90 5.15
CA ALA A 40 -27.24 24.17 5.46
C ALA A 40 -28.66 24.00 6.02
N ARG A 41 -29.23 22.79 6.01
CA ARG A 41 -30.60 22.53 6.50
C ARG A 41 -30.70 22.80 8.00
N GLY A 42 -31.66 23.57 8.43
CA GLY A 42 -32.03 23.70 9.84
C GLY A 42 -32.53 22.35 10.42
N VAL A 43 -32.34 22.12 11.68
CA VAL A 43 -32.67 20.88 12.38
C VAL A 43 -33.54 21.21 13.58
N ARG A 44 -34.61 20.44 13.80
CA ARG A 44 -35.51 20.54 14.96
C ARG A 44 -35.33 19.35 15.88
N ALA A 45 -35.64 19.55 17.14
CA ALA A 45 -35.75 18.45 18.10
C ALA A 45 -36.69 17.36 17.57
N ARG A 46 -36.25 16.08 17.69
CA ARG A 46 -36.90 14.86 17.17
C ARG A 46 -36.82 14.65 15.66
N ASP A 47 -36.23 15.58 14.89
CA ASP A 47 -35.93 15.28 13.49
C ASP A 47 -35.03 14.08 13.40
N LYS A 48 -35.34 13.18 12.47
CA LYS A 48 -34.46 12.04 12.15
C LYS A 48 -33.32 12.46 11.26
N ALA A 49 -32.15 11.96 11.56
CA ALA A 49 -30.96 12.09 10.74
C ALA A 49 -30.37 10.71 10.46
N SER A 50 -29.72 10.61 9.31
CA SER A 50 -29.03 9.40 8.89
C SER A 50 -27.64 9.79 8.37
N VAL A 51 -26.59 9.23 8.94
CA VAL A 51 -25.21 9.54 8.61
C VAL A 51 -24.46 8.28 8.17
N PRO A 52 -23.56 8.38 7.16
CA PRO A 52 -22.74 7.24 6.75
C PRO A 52 -21.87 6.72 7.91
N ILE A 53 -21.74 5.39 8.03
CA ILE A 53 -20.89 4.78 9.06
C ILE A 53 -19.43 5.20 8.90
N ASP A 54 -18.97 5.41 7.66
CA ASP A 54 -17.61 5.89 7.34
C ASP A 54 -17.36 7.32 7.84
N PHE A 55 -18.39 8.13 7.93
CA PHE A 55 -18.29 9.46 8.51
C PHE A 55 -18.10 9.41 10.03
N ILE A 56 -18.90 8.60 10.73
CA ILE A 56 -18.81 8.43 12.20
C ILE A 56 -17.49 7.80 12.61
N ASN A 57 -17.02 6.81 11.84
CA ASN A 57 -15.79 6.07 12.12
C ASN A 57 -14.60 6.60 11.31
N HIS A 58 -14.60 7.88 10.96
CA HIS A 58 -13.49 8.47 10.22
C HIS A 58 -12.14 8.20 10.91
N LEU A 59 -11.16 7.74 10.13
CA LEU A 59 -9.85 7.31 10.58
C LEU A 59 -9.83 6.10 11.54
N ARG A 60 -10.93 5.44 11.82
CA ARG A 60 -10.93 4.15 12.51
C ARG A 60 -10.66 3.01 11.51
N ILE A 61 -10.01 1.97 11.99
CA ILE A 61 -9.79 0.73 11.23
C ILE A 61 -10.86 -0.27 11.66
N ASN A 62 -11.60 -0.81 10.68
CA ASN A 62 -12.58 -1.86 10.95
C ASN A 62 -11.86 -3.15 11.39
N PRO A 63 -12.27 -3.79 12.50
CA PRO A 63 -11.64 -5.04 12.94
C PRO A 63 -12.02 -6.26 12.09
N GLU A 64 -13.04 -6.17 11.26
CA GLU A 64 -13.42 -7.24 10.35
C GLU A 64 -12.44 -7.30 9.17
N TYR A 65 -11.94 -8.50 8.88
CA TYR A 65 -11.05 -8.76 7.75
C TYR A 65 -11.65 -9.83 6.83
N LEU A 66 -11.83 -9.48 5.56
CA LEU A 66 -12.42 -10.35 4.54
C LEU A 66 -11.42 -10.73 3.42
N GLY A 67 -10.16 -10.32 3.54
CA GLY A 67 -9.13 -10.63 2.56
C GLY A 67 -8.51 -12.02 2.70
N PRO A 68 -7.66 -12.43 1.77
CA PRO A 68 -6.84 -13.63 1.86
C PRO A 68 -5.92 -13.61 3.08
N LEU A 69 -5.54 -14.81 3.57
CA LEU A 69 -4.73 -14.95 4.79
C LEU A 69 -3.38 -14.24 4.68
N ALA A 70 -3.21 -13.17 5.46
CA ALA A 70 -1.93 -12.52 5.70
C ALA A 70 -1.17 -13.24 6.83
N ARG A 71 0.13 -13.05 6.91
CA ARG A 71 0.97 -13.66 7.97
C ARG A 71 1.87 -12.60 8.60
N ILE A 72 2.02 -12.66 9.93
CA ILE A 72 3.06 -11.92 10.64
C ILE A 72 4.34 -12.75 10.54
N LEU A 73 5.39 -12.16 9.97
CA LEU A 73 6.69 -12.80 9.80
C LEU A 73 7.58 -12.52 11.01
N LEU A 74 7.52 -11.29 11.54
CA LEU A 74 8.32 -10.86 12.66
C LEU A 74 7.64 -9.71 13.39
N GLU A 75 7.77 -9.70 14.71
CA GLU A 75 7.41 -8.58 15.56
C GLU A 75 8.57 -8.25 16.50
N THR A 76 9.01 -6.99 16.48
CA THR A 76 9.99 -6.43 17.42
C THR A 76 9.35 -5.30 18.24
N SER A 77 10.12 -4.67 19.14
CA SER A 77 9.66 -3.45 19.82
C SER A 77 9.38 -2.29 18.86
N GLU A 78 10.01 -2.27 17.70
CA GLU A 78 10.03 -1.13 16.77
C GLU A 78 9.31 -1.38 15.46
N PHE A 79 9.31 -2.62 14.98
CA PHE A 79 8.76 -2.99 13.68
C PHE A 79 7.81 -4.18 13.76
N LEU A 80 6.89 -4.19 12.84
CA LEU A 80 6.06 -5.31 12.50
C LEU A 80 6.26 -5.62 11.02
N VAL A 81 6.71 -6.84 10.74
CA VAL A 81 6.98 -7.33 9.38
C VAL A 81 5.92 -8.37 9.02
N LEU A 82 5.31 -8.20 7.87
CA LEU A 82 4.21 -9.03 7.39
C LEU A 82 4.49 -9.57 6.00
N HIS A 83 3.90 -10.70 5.72
CA HIS A 83 3.63 -11.15 4.35
C HIS A 83 2.24 -10.66 3.94
N LYS A 84 2.20 -9.73 2.98
CA LYS A 84 0.98 -9.32 2.32
C LYS A 84 0.66 -10.30 1.19
N PRO A 85 -0.49 -10.98 1.18
CA PRO A 85 -0.91 -11.77 0.03
C PRO A 85 -1.29 -10.85 -1.16
N PRO A 86 -1.40 -11.39 -2.38
CA PRO A 86 -1.99 -10.66 -3.49
C PRO A 86 -3.48 -10.38 -3.20
N PHE A 87 -4.06 -9.40 -3.88
CA PHE A 87 -5.48 -9.01 -3.78
C PHE A 87 -5.89 -8.48 -2.38
N VAL A 88 -4.95 -7.80 -1.72
CA VAL A 88 -5.18 -7.13 -0.45
C VAL A 88 -4.57 -5.73 -0.52
N HIS A 89 -5.32 -4.74 -0.09
CA HIS A 89 -4.79 -3.38 0.07
C HIS A 89 -3.89 -3.27 1.31
N CYS A 90 -2.96 -2.33 1.32
CA CYS A 90 -2.13 -2.10 2.50
C CYS A 90 -2.93 -1.45 3.63
N HIS A 91 -3.77 -0.48 3.32
CA HIS A 91 -4.57 0.27 4.29
C HIS A 91 -5.95 0.61 3.72
N PRO A 92 -6.98 0.83 4.56
CA PRO A 92 -8.29 1.26 4.11
C PRO A 92 -8.27 2.72 3.66
N LEU A 93 -9.26 3.12 2.88
CA LEU A 93 -9.58 4.51 2.55
C LEU A 93 -10.76 5.03 3.38
N CYS A 94 -11.59 4.13 3.90
CA CYS A 94 -12.72 4.42 4.78
C CYS A 94 -12.97 3.22 5.72
N TYR A 95 -13.84 3.42 6.72
CA TYR A 95 -14.13 2.39 7.73
C TYR A 95 -14.78 1.12 7.15
N SER A 96 -15.56 1.26 6.09
CA SER A 96 -16.23 0.10 5.45
C SER A 96 -15.28 -0.80 4.65
N ASP A 97 -14.06 -0.39 4.38
CA ASP A 97 -13.07 -1.28 3.76
C ASP A 97 -12.64 -2.37 4.77
N LYS A 98 -12.64 -3.63 4.32
CA LYS A 98 -12.41 -4.81 5.15
C LYS A 98 -11.37 -5.77 4.58
N ASP A 99 -10.75 -5.42 3.46
CA ASP A 99 -9.78 -6.22 2.70
C ASP A 99 -8.37 -5.63 2.73
N THR A 100 -7.96 -5.08 3.88
CA THR A 100 -6.65 -4.45 4.01
C THR A 100 -5.79 -5.11 5.09
N ILE A 101 -4.47 -4.96 4.98
CA ILE A 101 -3.53 -5.47 6.00
C ILE A 101 -3.81 -4.84 7.37
N LEU A 102 -4.24 -3.59 7.42
CA LEU A 102 -4.54 -2.96 8.71
C LEU A 102 -5.82 -3.51 9.35
N ASN A 103 -6.81 -3.95 8.55
CA ASN A 103 -7.97 -4.70 9.07
C ASN A 103 -7.54 -6.06 9.64
N PHE A 104 -6.67 -6.79 8.93
CA PHE A 104 -6.09 -8.04 9.44
C PHE A 104 -5.43 -7.83 10.80
N LEU A 105 -4.57 -6.82 10.96
CA LEU A 105 -3.90 -6.51 12.23
C LEU A 105 -4.88 -6.14 13.34
N MET A 106 -5.91 -5.36 13.02
CA MET A 106 -6.94 -4.99 13.99
C MET A 106 -7.71 -6.23 14.48
N GLY A 107 -8.07 -7.13 13.57
CA GLY A 107 -8.75 -8.40 13.89
C GLY A 107 -7.87 -9.35 14.71
N GLN A 108 -6.56 -9.26 14.61
CA GLN A 108 -5.60 -10.03 15.43
C GLN A 108 -5.30 -9.39 16.80
N ASN A 109 -6.05 -8.36 17.21
CA ASN A 109 -5.81 -7.59 18.45
C ASN A 109 -4.45 -6.88 18.51
N MET A 110 -3.81 -6.63 17.37
CA MET A 110 -2.54 -5.92 17.28
C MET A 110 -2.73 -4.39 17.21
N SER A 111 -3.70 -3.88 17.94
CA SER A 111 -4.06 -2.47 17.95
C SER A 111 -2.90 -1.53 18.35
N ALA A 112 -1.92 -2.03 19.13
CA ALA A 112 -0.75 -1.24 19.52
C ALA A 112 0.07 -0.77 18.32
N ALA A 113 0.25 -1.63 17.30
CA ALA A 113 0.95 -1.28 16.05
C ALA A 113 0.17 -0.23 15.23
N LEU A 114 -1.14 -0.11 15.45
CA LEU A 114 -2.01 0.82 14.73
C LEU A 114 -2.20 2.18 15.43
N LYS A 115 -1.58 2.39 16.59
CA LYS A 115 -1.63 3.68 17.31
C LYS A 115 -0.71 4.74 16.71
N VAL A 116 0.24 4.34 15.88
CA VAL A 116 1.17 5.23 15.21
C VAL A 116 0.43 6.01 14.13
N ASN A 117 0.67 7.32 14.05
CA ASN A 117 0.10 8.22 13.06
C ASN A 117 -1.44 8.13 12.93
N PRO A 118 -2.19 8.32 14.02
CA PRO A 118 -3.64 8.08 14.06
C PRO A 118 -4.45 9.02 13.14
N GLY A 119 -3.85 10.13 12.72
CA GLY A 119 -4.45 11.09 11.78
C GLY A 119 -4.45 10.65 10.32
N ASN A 120 -3.91 9.47 10.00
CA ASN A 120 -3.89 8.91 8.65
C ASN A 120 -4.28 7.43 8.65
N TYR A 121 -4.90 6.97 7.57
CA TYR A 121 -5.23 5.56 7.40
C TYR A 121 -4.01 4.66 7.22
N ASP A 122 -2.88 5.17 6.76
CA ASP A 122 -1.66 4.39 6.53
C ASP A 122 -0.91 4.03 7.82
N ARG A 123 -1.25 4.63 8.96
CA ARG A 123 -0.67 4.34 10.28
C ARG A 123 0.87 4.33 10.23
N GLY A 124 1.46 3.24 10.72
CA GLY A 124 2.90 2.99 10.76
C GLY A 124 3.49 2.41 9.48
N LEU A 125 2.74 2.29 8.37
CA LEU A 125 3.27 1.77 7.11
C LEU A 125 4.44 2.63 6.63
N LEU A 126 5.59 1.98 6.40
CA LEU A 126 6.78 2.65 5.87
C LEU A 126 6.68 2.90 4.37
N TYR A 127 6.00 2.00 3.65
CA TYR A 127 5.70 2.07 2.22
C TYR A 127 4.45 1.25 1.92
N ARG A 128 4.06 1.23 0.65
CA ARG A 128 2.91 0.46 0.19
C ARG A 128 3.30 -0.46 -0.95
N LEU A 129 2.60 -1.57 -1.05
CA LEU A 129 2.58 -2.46 -2.20
C LEU A 129 1.25 -2.26 -2.95
N ASP A 130 1.26 -2.50 -4.25
CA ASP A 130 0.04 -2.50 -5.05
C ASP A 130 -0.90 -3.63 -4.59
N TYR A 131 -2.18 -3.52 -4.91
CA TYR A 131 -3.22 -4.48 -4.54
C TYR A 131 -2.87 -5.90 -4.96
N GLU A 132 -2.40 -6.07 -6.19
CA GLU A 132 -2.05 -7.36 -6.79
C GLU A 132 -0.66 -7.87 -6.36
N THR A 133 0.23 -7.00 -5.88
CA THR A 133 1.59 -7.35 -5.47
C THR A 133 1.60 -8.04 -4.12
N SER A 134 2.26 -9.18 -4.01
CA SER A 134 2.49 -9.88 -2.76
C SER A 134 3.86 -9.57 -2.15
N GLY A 135 4.10 -10.00 -0.91
CA GLY A 135 5.42 -10.00 -0.30
C GLY A 135 5.56 -9.20 0.99
N VAL A 136 6.79 -8.89 1.34
CA VAL A 136 7.16 -8.23 2.59
C VAL A 136 6.56 -6.83 2.67
N LEU A 137 5.92 -6.52 3.78
CA LEU A 137 5.39 -5.21 4.14
C LEU A 137 5.79 -4.87 5.57
N ILE A 138 6.28 -3.65 5.82
CA ILE A 138 6.81 -3.24 7.11
C ILE A 138 6.02 -2.07 7.67
N LEU A 139 5.67 -2.20 8.95
CA LEU A 139 5.12 -1.12 9.77
C LEU A 139 6.11 -0.75 10.88
N ALA A 140 6.33 0.53 11.10
CA ALA A 140 6.99 1.02 12.31
C ALA A 140 5.97 1.13 13.46
N LYS A 141 6.42 0.81 14.68
CA LYS A 141 5.58 0.84 15.90
C LYS A 141 5.73 2.14 16.70
N ASN A 142 6.48 3.12 16.18
CA ASN A 142 6.59 4.44 16.77
C ASN A 142 6.64 5.56 15.72
N GLU A 143 6.24 6.76 16.12
CA GLU A 143 6.12 7.91 15.21
C GLU A 143 7.46 8.47 14.74
N SER A 144 8.50 8.38 15.56
CA SER A 144 9.84 8.89 15.20
C SER A 144 10.42 8.11 14.03
N LEU A 145 10.26 6.78 14.03
CA LEU A 145 10.64 5.94 12.91
C LEU A 145 9.85 6.29 11.63
N VAL A 146 8.53 6.41 11.71
CA VAL A 146 7.72 6.79 10.53
C VAL A 146 8.18 8.13 9.97
N LYS A 147 8.43 9.12 10.83
CA LYS A 147 8.93 10.44 10.42
C LYS A 147 10.30 10.34 9.77
N SER A 148 11.24 9.65 10.39
CA SER A 148 12.58 9.43 9.85
C SER A 148 12.55 8.80 8.47
N PHE A 149 11.75 7.75 8.29
CA PHE A 149 11.58 7.06 7.02
C PHE A 149 10.93 7.92 5.93
N ARG A 150 9.98 8.77 6.30
CA ARG A 150 9.29 9.65 5.32
C ARG A 150 10.08 10.89 4.96
N GLN A 151 10.93 11.39 5.87
CA GLN A 151 11.77 12.56 5.64
C GLN A 151 12.98 12.22 4.77
N ASP A 152 13.50 11.04 4.93
CA ASP A 152 14.69 10.59 4.21
C ASP A 152 14.47 9.22 3.57
N PHE A 153 13.71 9.23 2.46
CA PHE A 153 13.46 8.04 1.66
C PHE A 153 14.75 7.49 1.00
N SER A 154 15.83 8.31 0.95
CA SER A 154 17.14 7.91 0.46
C SER A 154 17.83 6.89 1.37
N ARG A 155 17.43 6.82 2.64
CA ARG A 155 17.89 5.78 3.58
C ARG A 155 17.50 4.37 3.15
N MET A 156 16.41 4.22 2.40
CA MET A 156 16.04 2.93 1.83
C MET A 156 16.86 2.68 0.57
N LYS A 157 18.02 2.06 0.72
CA LYS A 157 18.99 1.81 -0.36
C LYS A 157 18.43 1.03 -1.51
N SER A 158 17.69 -0.03 -1.21
CA SER A 158 17.26 -0.96 -2.24
C SER A 158 16.04 -1.76 -1.81
N LYS A 159 15.18 -2.02 -2.76
CA LYS A 159 14.04 -2.91 -2.63
C LYS A 159 14.18 -3.99 -3.66
N TYR A 160 14.16 -5.23 -3.24
CA TYR A 160 14.29 -6.38 -4.12
C TYR A 160 12.94 -7.03 -4.33
N TYR A 161 12.68 -7.40 -5.57
CA TYR A 161 11.46 -8.09 -5.97
C TYR A 161 11.80 -9.26 -6.85
N TRP A 162 11.01 -10.28 -6.77
CA TRP A 162 10.91 -11.28 -7.82
C TRP A 162 9.76 -10.94 -8.74
N ALA A 163 10.03 -11.07 -10.03
CA ALA A 163 9.01 -10.97 -11.06
C ALA A 163 9.18 -12.15 -12.03
N MET A 164 8.07 -12.78 -12.39
CA MET A 164 8.05 -13.68 -13.52
C MET A 164 7.57 -12.89 -14.73
N VAL A 165 8.35 -12.90 -15.80
CA VAL A 165 8.06 -12.17 -17.03
C VAL A 165 7.82 -13.12 -18.19
N GLU A 166 7.06 -12.64 -19.18
CA GLU A 166 6.84 -13.38 -20.42
C GLU A 166 8.14 -13.39 -21.26
N GLY A 167 8.43 -14.52 -21.87
CA GLY A 167 9.56 -14.68 -22.76
C GLY A 167 10.91 -15.00 -22.09
N ASN A 168 11.93 -15.15 -22.92
CA ASN A 168 13.32 -15.34 -22.48
C ASN A 168 13.96 -13.97 -22.26
N PHE A 169 14.05 -13.54 -21.00
CA PHE A 169 14.57 -12.21 -20.62
C PHE A 169 16.05 -12.06 -20.99
N ASP A 170 16.37 -11.10 -21.84
CA ASP A 170 17.70 -10.79 -22.34
C ASP A 170 18.16 -9.34 -22.09
N ARG A 171 17.43 -8.61 -21.24
CA ARG A 171 17.66 -7.19 -20.92
C ARG A 171 18.21 -6.98 -19.52
N GLU A 172 19.21 -7.76 -19.13
CA GLU A 172 19.91 -7.57 -17.85
C GLU A 172 20.60 -6.21 -17.76
N GLY A 173 20.68 -5.65 -16.55
CA GLY A 173 21.37 -4.40 -16.28
C GLY A 173 20.52 -3.36 -15.59
N LYS A 174 21.03 -2.12 -15.60
CA LYS A 174 20.39 -0.96 -14.95
C LYS A 174 19.67 -0.12 -16.00
N TRP A 175 18.41 0.20 -15.72
CA TRP A 175 17.52 0.93 -16.60
C TRP A 175 16.90 2.13 -15.89
N THR A 176 16.99 3.29 -16.52
CA THR A 176 16.31 4.52 -16.09
C THR A 176 15.32 4.93 -17.15
N HIS A 177 14.05 5.08 -16.74
CA HIS A 177 12.98 5.56 -17.60
C HIS A 177 12.25 6.72 -16.94
N TYR A 178 11.46 7.44 -17.72
CA TYR A 178 10.68 8.59 -17.29
C TYR A 178 9.19 8.26 -17.29
N PHE A 179 8.52 8.52 -16.18
CA PHE A 179 7.16 8.13 -15.89
C PHE A 179 6.21 9.30 -15.92
N LYS A 180 5.07 9.11 -16.57
CA LYS A 180 3.94 10.03 -16.54
C LYS A 180 2.67 9.25 -16.24
N ALA A 181 1.93 9.71 -15.22
CA ALA A 181 0.62 9.15 -14.91
C ALA A 181 -0.40 9.45 -16.01
N THR A 182 -1.19 8.47 -16.42
CA THR A 182 -2.22 8.58 -17.45
C THR A 182 -3.49 7.83 -17.06
N GLY A 183 -4.58 8.07 -17.78
CA GLY A 183 -5.88 7.46 -17.50
C GLY A 183 -6.62 8.14 -16.34
N LEU A 184 -7.83 7.65 -16.06
CA LEU A 184 -8.68 8.18 -14.98
C LEU A 184 -7.92 8.08 -13.64
N LYS A 185 -7.76 9.22 -12.94
CA LYS A 185 -7.05 9.31 -11.64
C LYS A 185 -5.60 8.77 -11.67
N GLY A 186 -4.93 8.78 -12.83
CA GLY A 186 -3.56 8.28 -12.93
C GLY A 186 -3.44 6.76 -12.77
N HIS A 187 -4.44 6.00 -13.22
CA HIS A 187 -4.51 4.55 -13.05
C HIS A 187 -3.32 3.80 -13.67
N LYS A 188 -2.76 4.29 -14.77
CA LYS A 188 -1.65 3.67 -15.50
C LYS A 188 -0.47 4.63 -15.58
N GLN A 189 0.75 4.08 -15.66
CA GLN A 189 1.96 4.83 -15.96
C GLN A 189 2.35 4.62 -17.43
N VAL A 190 2.71 5.68 -18.12
CA VAL A 190 3.39 5.64 -19.41
C VAL A 190 4.88 5.85 -19.17
N VAL A 191 5.68 5.05 -19.82
CA VAL A 191 7.14 5.03 -19.69
C VAL A 191 7.78 5.52 -20.99
N SER A 192 8.85 6.31 -20.88
CA SER A 192 9.59 6.86 -21.99
C SER A 192 11.10 6.83 -21.68
N ASP A 193 11.93 6.62 -22.69
CA ASP A 193 13.40 6.73 -22.59
C ASP A 193 13.87 8.18 -22.52
N THR A 194 13.01 9.13 -22.89
CA THR A 194 13.34 10.55 -22.91
C THR A 194 12.63 11.32 -21.81
N HIS A 195 13.38 12.18 -21.12
CA HIS A 195 12.82 13.10 -20.13
C HIS A 195 11.80 14.06 -20.76
N ARG A 196 10.71 14.29 -20.04
CA ARG A 196 9.71 15.34 -20.32
C ARG A 196 9.52 16.20 -19.09
N PRO A 197 9.11 17.48 -19.22
CA PRO A 197 9.03 18.41 -18.09
C PRO A 197 8.13 17.95 -16.92
N ASP A 198 7.15 17.10 -17.20
CA ASP A 198 6.16 16.61 -16.24
C ASP A 198 6.34 15.10 -15.92
N SER A 199 7.52 14.54 -16.19
CA SER A 199 7.86 13.14 -15.93
C SER A 199 8.81 12.98 -14.75
N GLN A 200 8.72 11.85 -14.07
CA GLN A 200 9.60 11.47 -12.95
C GLN A 200 10.53 10.34 -13.37
N ALA A 201 11.82 10.47 -13.06
CA ALA A 201 12.77 9.41 -13.33
C ALA A 201 12.59 8.23 -12.37
N GLY A 202 12.58 7.02 -12.91
CA GLY A 202 12.53 5.78 -12.16
C GLY A 202 13.65 4.84 -12.60
N THR A 203 14.44 4.35 -11.63
CA THR A 203 15.59 3.49 -11.89
C THR A 203 15.42 2.14 -11.21
N LEU A 204 15.73 1.07 -11.95
CA LEU A 204 15.84 -0.29 -11.46
C LEU A 204 16.99 -1.04 -12.14
N SER A 205 17.45 -2.11 -11.48
CA SER A 205 18.35 -3.09 -12.08
C SER A 205 17.66 -4.43 -12.15
N VAL A 206 17.88 -5.19 -13.22
CA VAL A 206 17.26 -6.50 -13.43
C VAL A 206 18.34 -7.53 -13.74
N LYS A 207 18.21 -8.72 -13.12
CA LYS A 207 19.03 -9.89 -13.37
C LYS A 207 18.12 -11.11 -13.58
N LYS A 208 18.35 -11.87 -14.64
CA LYS A 208 17.68 -13.15 -14.86
C LYS A 208 18.21 -14.20 -13.87
N ILE A 209 17.30 -14.94 -13.25
CA ILE A 209 17.64 -16.03 -12.32
C ILE A 209 17.48 -17.38 -13.00
N LEU A 210 16.37 -17.58 -13.69
CA LEU A 210 16.11 -18.82 -14.44
C LEU A 210 15.13 -18.56 -15.58
N GLU A 211 15.07 -19.49 -16.50
CA GLU A 211 14.08 -19.53 -17.59
C GLU A 211 13.47 -20.91 -17.66
N ASP A 212 12.17 -20.97 -17.80
CA ASP A 212 11.43 -22.21 -18.06
C ASP A 212 10.19 -21.92 -18.92
N LYS A 213 9.99 -22.76 -19.94
CA LYS A 213 8.77 -22.78 -20.79
C LYS A 213 8.35 -21.43 -21.36
N GLY A 214 9.33 -20.61 -21.78
CA GLY A 214 9.07 -19.30 -22.37
C GLY A 214 8.69 -18.21 -21.34
N LYS A 215 8.96 -18.43 -20.06
CA LYS A 215 8.87 -17.45 -18.98
C LYS A 215 10.22 -17.32 -18.29
N SER A 216 10.54 -16.15 -17.76
CA SER A 216 11.77 -15.93 -17.00
C SER A 216 11.48 -15.41 -15.61
N LEU A 217 12.12 -15.99 -14.59
CA LEU A 217 12.18 -15.41 -13.26
C LEU A 217 13.32 -14.41 -13.20
N VAL A 218 13.01 -13.18 -12.84
CA VAL A 218 14.01 -12.10 -12.71
C VAL A 218 14.02 -11.54 -11.30
N LEU A 219 15.22 -11.20 -10.82
CA LEU A 219 15.43 -10.41 -9.61
C LEU A 219 15.50 -8.95 -10.03
N VAL A 220 14.63 -8.13 -9.45
CA VAL A 220 14.57 -6.69 -9.67
C VAL A 220 15.06 -5.97 -8.44
N LYS A 221 16.08 -5.13 -8.58
CA LYS A 221 16.51 -4.16 -7.56
C LYS A 221 15.94 -2.78 -7.91
N LEU A 222 15.06 -2.25 -7.05
CA LEU A 222 14.39 -0.98 -7.26
C LEU A 222 15.10 0.13 -6.46
N GLU A 223 15.61 1.15 -7.13
CA GLU A 223 16.31 2.28 -6.52
C GLU A 223 15.37 3.46 -6.21
N THR A 224 14.24 3.53 -6.90
CA THR A 224 13.18 4.54 -6.73
C THR A 224 11.87 3.86 -6.33
N GLY A 225 10.81 4.60 -6.08
CA GLY A 225 9.55 4.03 -5.60
C GLY A 225 8.32 4.66 -6.26
N LEU A 226 8.27 4.68 -7.60
CA LEU A 226 7.13 5.21 -8.33
C LEU A 226 6.00 4.17 -8.42
N ARG A 227 4.78 4.66 -8.54
CA ARG A 227 3.61 3.79 -8.71
C ARG A 227 3.78 2.90 -9.95
N HIS A 228 3.51 1.61 -9.81
CA HIS A 228 3.63 0.58 -10.86
C HIS A 228 4.99 0.54 -11.56
N GLN A 229 6.05 1.02 -10.92
CA GLN A 229 7.35 1.22 -11.58
C GLN A 229 7.87 -0.05 -12.25
N ILE A 230 8.00 -1.16 -11.52
CA ILE A 230 8.51 -2.43 -12.05
C ILE A 230 7.65 -2.92 -13.21
N ARG A 231 6.34 -2.92 -13.03
CA ARG A 231 5.35 -3.36 -14.00
C ARG A 231 5.51 -2.61 -15.33
N ALA A 232 5.54 -1.28 -15.27
CA ALA A 232 5.65 -0.42 -16.44
C ALA A 232 7.02 -0.52 -17.13
N GLN A 233 8.13 -0.62 -16.35
CA GLN A 233 9.47 -0.72 -16.92
C GLN A 233 9.72 -2.07 -17.58
N LEU A 234 9.35 -3.19 -16.96
CA LEU A 234 9.50 -4.51 -17.55
C LEU A 234 8.67 -4.64 -18.84
N SER A 235 7.45 -4.10 -18.85
CA SER A 235 6.63 -4.02 -20.07
C SER A 235 7.30 -3.18 -21.16
N ALA A 236 7.87 -2.02 -20.83
CA ALA A 236 8.57 -1.15 -21.78
C ALA A 236 9.84 -1.82 -22.36
N LEU A 237 10.50 -2.69 -21.60
CA LEU A 237 11.61 -3.51 -22.06
C LEU A 237 11.19 -4.68 -22.98
N GLY A 238 9.87 -4.89 -23.17
CA GLY A 238 9.31 -5.96 -23.98
C GLY A 238 9.02 -7.26 -23.22
N PHE A 239 9.14 -7.24 -21.87
CA PHE A 239 8.95 -8.39 -21.01
C PHE A 239 7.93 -8.09 -19.91
N PRO A 240 6.62 -8.01 -20.25
CA PRO A 240 5.58 -7.76 -19.26
C PRO A 240 5.57 -8.87 -18.20
N ILE A 241 5.16 -8.53 -16.99
CA ILE A 241 5.04 -9.49 -15.90
C ILE A 241 3.85 -10.42 -16.20
N VAL A 242 4.04 -11.71 -15.95
CA VAL A 242 2.99 -12.73 -16.04
C VAL A 242 1.81 -12.35 -15.13
N GLY A 243 0.59 -12.35 -15.66
CA GLY A 243 -0.62 -11.94 -14.96
C GLY A 243 -0.85 -10.41 -14.92
N ASP A 244 -0.01 -9.60 -15.55
CA ASP A 244 -0.18 -8.14 -15.60
C ASP A 244 -0.94 -7.67 -16.85
N GLU A 245 -2.23 -7.92 -16.89
CA GLU A 245 -3.09 -7.51 -18.03
C GLU A 245 -3.03 -5.99 -18.30
N LEU A 246 -2.81 -5.17 -17.25
CA LEU A 246 -2.73 -3.71 -17.38
C LEU A 246 -1.53 -3.26 -18.24
N TYR A 247 -0.42 -4.00 -18.16
CA TYR A 247 0.82 -3.71 -18.86
C TYR A 247 1.18 -4.72 -19.95
N GLY A 248 0.22 -5.57 -20.39
CA GLY A 248 0.36 -6.44 -21.56
C GLY A 248 0.85 -7.86 -21.26
N GLY A 249 0.91 -8.26 -20.00
CA GLY A 249 1.11 -9.65 -19.61
C GLY A 249 -0.12 -10.50 -19.93
N LEU A 250 0.09 -11.78 -20.14
CA LEU A 250 -0.98 -12.74 -20.34
C LEU A 250 -1.77 -12.90 -19.04
N LYS A 251 -3.08 -13.17 -19.19
CA LYS A 251 -3.97 -13.39 -18.04
C LYS A 251 -3.56 -14.65 -17.28
N GLU A 252 -3.37 -14.52 -15.99
CA GLU A 252 -3.07 -15.62 -15.07
C GLU A 252 -3.88 -15.42 -13.77
N GLU A 253 -3.77 -16.38 -12.85
CA GLU A 253 -4.48 -16.33 -11.56
C GLU A 253 -4.11 -15.11 -10.70
N ARG A 254 -2.89 -14.57 -10.88
CA ARG A 254 -2.38 -13.41 -10.13
C ARG A 254 -1.30 -12.67 -10.91
N LEU A 255 -0.97 -11.47 -10.45
CA LEU A 255 0.26 -10.79 -10.83
C LEU A 255 1.45 -11.48 -10.16
N PHE A 256 2.41 -12.00 -10.95
CA PHE A 256 3.60 -12.66 -10.45
C PHE A 256 4.71 -11.66 -10.12
N LEU A 257 4.41 -10.75 -9.21
CA LEU A 257 5.32 -9.77 -8.62
C LEU A 257 5.31 -9.91 -7.10
N HIS A 258 6.50 -10.10 -6.51
CA HIS A 258 6.66 -10.37 -5.09
C HIS A 258 7.76 -9.51 -4.46
N ALA A 259 7.42 -8.73 -3.45
CA ALA A 259 8.37 -7.95 -2.67
C ALA A 259 9.16 -8.89 -1.76
N LEU A 260 10.46 -9.01 -2.03
CA LEU A 260 11.33 -10.01 -1.42
C LEU A 260 12.09 -9.48 -0.21
N ARG A 261 12.77 -8.33 -0.38
CA ARG A 261 13.73 -7.79 0.57
C ARG A 261 13.78 -6.27 0.49
N TYR A 262 14.07 -5.65 1.64
CA TYR A 262 14.38 -4.22 1.74
C TYR A 262 15.74 -4.06 2.39
N GLU A 263 16.61 -3.23 1.82
CA GLU A 263 17.91 -2.86 2.38
C GLU A 263 17.86 -1.42 2.87
N TRP A 264 18.41 -1.22 4.05
CA TRP A 264 18.54 0.06 4.71
C TRP A 264 20.00 0.47 4.80
N GLU A 265 20.32 1.78 4.73
CA GLU A 265 21.69 2.24 5.00
C GLU A 265 22.05 2.10 6.47
N ASN A 266 23.11 1.33 6.74
CA ASN A 266 23.83 1.37 8.00
C ASN A 266 24.48 2.74 8.13
N HIS A 267 23.82 3.68 8.82
CA HIS A 267 24.58 4.74 9.48
C HIS A 267 25.21 4.11 10.72
N ALA A 268 26.52 4.32 10.92
CA ALA A 268 27.28 3.78 12.06
C ALA A 268 26.69 4.18 13.43
N GLU A 269 25.69 5.03 13.46
CA GLU A 269 24.96 5.52 14.62
C GLU A 269 23.48 5.07 14.66
N ASP A 270 23.02 4.23 13.72
CA ASP A 270 21.65 3.73 13.70
C ASP A 270 21.57 2.39 14.43
N PRO A 271 21.04 2.35 15.69
CA PRO A 271 20.92 1.10 16.44
C PRO A 271 19.97 0.08 15.80
N HIS A 272 19.26 0.47 14.73
CA HIS A 272 18.28 -0.36 14.03
C HIS A 272 18.86 -1.07 12.80
N ALA A 273 20.04 -0.67 12.35
CA ALA A 273 20.70 -1.22 11.17
C ALA A 273 20.91 -2.73 11.27
N GLU A 274 21.36 -3.24 12.43
CA GLU A 274 21.55 -4.67 12.65
C GLU A 274 20.25 -5.48 12.60
N LEU A 275 19.10 -4.87 12.95
CA LEU A 275 17.80 -5.52 12.90
C LEU A 275 17.40 -5.83 11.45
N PHE A 276 17.61 -4.89 10.54
CA PHE A 276 17.26 -5.07 9.13
C PHE A 276 18.15 -6.09 8.42
N ASP A 277 19.44 -6.13 8.72
CA ASP A 277 20.36 -7.11 8.12
C ASP A 277 20.09 -8.54 8.61
N ARG A 278 19.67 -8.72 9.87
CA ARG A 278 19.38 -10.05 10.43
C ARG A 278 18.05 -10.64 10.00
N PHE A 279 17.02 -9.83 9.73
CA PHE A 279 15.65 -10.30 9.54
C PHE A 279 15.22 -10.43 8.08
N PHE A 280 16.04 -9.96 7.16
CA PHE A 280 15.77 -10.04 5.73
C PHE A 280 16.69 -11.01 5.01
N ASP A 281 17.24 -11.96 5.76
CA ASP A 281 18.10 -12.99 5.21
C ASP A 281 17.34 -13.90 4.23
N LEU A 282 18.07 -14.40 3.27
CA LEU A 282 17.64 -15.23 2.13
C LEU A 282 16.74 -16.42 2.54
N ASP A 283 16.88 -16.93 3.78
CA ASP A 283 16.12 -18.08 4.26
C ASP A 283 14.62 -17.83 4.43
N CYS A 284 14.22 -16.66 4.91
CA CYS A 284 12.80 -16.30 4.98
C CYS A 284 12.21 -16.10 3.57
N ALA A 285 13.01 -15.53 2.68
CA ALA A 285 12.67 -15.34 1.29
C ALA A 285 12.62 -16.68 0.52
N LEU A 286 13.52 -17.62 0.79
CA LEU A 286 13.55 -18.94 0.16
C LEU A 286 12.40 -19.86 0.62
N GLN A 287 11.98 -19.80 1.88
CA GLN A 287 10.81 -20.55 2.34
C GLN A 287 9.52 -20.07 1.66
N MET A 288 9.39 -18.77 1.43
CA MET A 288 8.25 -18.20 0.69
C MET A 288 8.37 -18.41 -0.81
N SER A 289 9.60 -18.50 -1.34
CA SER A 289 9.88 -18.78 -2.74
C SER A 289 9.59 -20.22 -3.14
N HIS A 290 9.72 -21.16 -2.23
CA HIS A 290 9.33 -22.55 -2.50
C HIS A 290 7.84 -22.68 -2.80
N ASP A 291 6.98 -21.88 -2.14
CA ASP A 291 5.56 -21.85 -2.45
C ASP A 291 5.28 -21.16 -3.80
N VAL A 292 6.03 -20.12 -4.13
CA VAL A 292 5.97 -19.44 -5.45
C VAL A 292 6.58 -20.31 -6.56
N LEU A 293 7.70 -20.99 -6.28
CA LEU A 293 8.35 -21.90 -7.24
C LEU A 293 7.59 -23.21 -7.44
N ARG A 294 6.85 -23.70 -6.44
CA ARG A 294 5.97 -24.88 -6.58
C ARG A 294 4.69 -24.57 -7.36
N SER A 295 4.33 -23.29 -7.50
CA SER A 295 3.24 -22.85 -8.36
C SER A 295 3.70 -22.56 -9.80
N LEU A 296 5.00 -22.68 -10.09
CA LEU A 296 5.61 -22.75 -11.41
C LEU A 296 5.58 -24.18 -11.94
#